data_7873686868fe56a790d8d97367a5786e
#
_entry.id   7873686868fe56a790d8d97367a5786e
#
_cell.length_a   1.000
_cell.length_b   1.000
_cell.length_c   1.000
_cell.angle_alpha   90.00
_cell.angle_beta   90.00
_cell.angle_gamma   90.00
#
_symmetry.space_group_name_H-M   'P 1'
#
loop_
_entity.id
_entity.type
_entity.pdbx_description
1 polymer ?
#
loop_
_entity_poly.entity_id
_entity_poly.type
_entity_poly.pdbx_seq_one_letter_code
_entity_poly.pdbx_strand_id
1 'polypeptide(L)'
;MLAANICAAEALSEHFPQAMYRVHEPPDRDAVTELGQVLRLFGIRLAPREAPEAKDFAAALVAMREQPVPYDALQALVLRCMKQARYSSRQLPHFALGFEHYTHFTSPIRRYPDLVVHRLLKTALGIGAKTAQAAAGLSLDELAAHCSQTERQAEEAEREIAAKLKAEFMGRHIGERFAGTVSGVTAFGVFVALTEFPVDGLVHISELADDYFDFDARLMRLTGRRTAEQIKVGDGMQVTVAAVNVEEGKIDLVRVRPKDDQSVSPVQSSRRSRDKKLRKK
;
A
#
# COMPACT_ATOMS: atom_id res chain seq x y z
N MET A 1 -1.56 11.35 20.28
CA MET A 1 -2.56 10.27 20.01
C MET A 1 -2.02 8.89 20.32
N LEU A 2 -0.82 8.48 19.85
CA LEU A 2 -0.25 7.16 20.14
C LEU A 2 -0.14 6.88 21.64
N ALA A 3 0.45 7.78 22.43
CA ALA A 3 0.56 7.63 23.89
C ALA A 3 -0.79 7.39 24.56
N ALA A 4 -1.85 8.14 24.17
CA ALA A 4 -3.18 7.94 24.74
C ALA A 4 -3.77 6.56 24.39
N ASN A 5 -3.51 6.05 23.19
CA ASN A 5 -3.92 4.70 22.78
C ASN A 5 -3.20 3.62 23.60
N ILE A 6 -1.91 3.80 23.88
CA ILE A 6 -1.11 2.87 24.71
C ILE A 6 -1.60 2.89 26.16
N CYS A 7 -1.70 4.06 26.79
CA CYS A 7 -2.20 4.17 28.17
C CYS A 7 -3.61 3.59 28.33
N ALA A 8 -4.48 3.80 27.33
CA ALA A 8 -5.81 3.19 27.34
C ALA A 8 -5.75 1.67 27.28
N ALA A 9 -4.85 1.10 26.44
CA ALA A 9 -4.67 -0.34 26.34
C ALA A 9 -4.09 -0.96 27.63
N GLU A 10 -3.11 -0.30 28.24
CA GLU A 10 -2.52 -0.70 29.53
C GLU A 10 -3.58 -0.71 30.63
N ALA A 11 -4.35 0.38 30.79
CA ALA A 11 -5.42 0.46 31.77
C ALA A 11 -6.51 -0.62 31.55
N LEU A 12 -6.82 -0.96 30.30
CA LEU A 12 -7.75 -2.06 30.01
C LEU A 12 -7.18 -3.41 30.41
N SER A 13 -5.90 -3.66 30.16
CA SER A 13 -5.25 -4.93 30.49
C SER A 13 -5.18 -5.21 31.99
N GLU A 14 -5.11 -4.16 32.81
CA GLU A 14 -5.12 -4.26 34.27
C GLU A 14 -6.50 -4.59 34.85
N HIS A 15 -7.57 -4.18 34.15
CA HIS A 15 -8.94 -4.28 34.71
C HIS A 15 -9.79 -5.39 34.09
N PHE A 16 -9.43 -5.84 32.88
CA PHE A 16 -10.27 -6.80 32.13
C PHE A 16 -9.42 -7.92 31.52
N PRO A 17 -9.86 -9.20 31.64
CA PRO A 17 -9.21 -10.33 31.00
C PRO A 17 -9.40 -10.30 29.47
N GLN A 18 -10.46 -9.61 29.00
CA GLN A 18 -10.76 -9.36 27.60
C GLN A 18 -11.20 -7.91 27.41
N ALA A 19 -10.65 -7.26 26.39
CA ALA A 19 -11.01 -5.89 26.03
C ALA A 19 -10.92 -5.72 24.50
N MET A 20 -11.09 -4.51 23.97
CA MET A 20 -10.94 -4.26 22.55
C MET A 20 -9.53 -3.76 22.27
N TYR A 21 -8.70 -4.62 21.67
CA TYR A 21 -7.31 -4.30 21.30
C TYR A 21 -7.16 -4.16 19.79
N ARG A 22 -6.17 -3.38 19.35
CA ARG A 22 -5.69 -3.33 17.97
C ARG A 22 -4.37 -4.11 17.91
N VAL A 23 -4.41 -5.24 17.24
CA VAL A 23 -3.29 -6.17 17.20
C VAL A 23 -2.72 -6.29 15.79
N HIS A 24 -1.44 -6.55 15.70
CA HIS A 24 -0.76 -6.78 14.44
C HIS A 24 0.26 -7.90 14.64
N GLU A 25 -0.01 -9.04 14.04
CA GLU A 25 0.85 -10.21 14.17
C GLU A 25 2.14 -10.02 13.36
N PRO A 26 3.25 -10.64 13.77
CA PRO A 26 4.47 -10.62 12.98
C PRO A 26 4.25 -11.27 11.61
N PRO A 27 5.03 -10.87 10.59
CA PRO A 27 4.97 -11.50 9.28
C PRO A 27 5.44 -12.96 9.32
N ASP A 28 5.01 -13.75 8.34
CA ASP A 28 5.38 -15.15 8.23
C ASP A 28 6.88 -15.28 7.86
N ARG A 29 7.53 -16.28 8.43
CA ARG A 29 8.97 -16.50 8.26
C ARG A 29 9.38 -16.64 6.79
N ASP A 30 8.60 -17.36 6.01
CA ASP A 30 8.87 -17.57 4.59
C ASP A 30 8.81 -16.26 3.81
N ALA A 31 7.78 -15.43 4.06
CA ALA A 31 7.65 -14.10 3.46
C ALA A 31 8.82 -13.18 3.83
N VAL A 32 9.31 -13.23 5.09
CA VAL A 32 10.49 -12.47 5.53
C VAL A 32 11.75 -12.96 4.82
N THR A 33 11.89 -14.27 4.64
CA THR A 33 13.03 -14.87 3.95
C THR A 33 13.07 -14.45 2.48
N GLU A 34 11.92 -14.51 1.78
CA GLU A 34 11.79 -14.07 0.40
C GLU A 34 12.08 -12.56 0.25
N LEU A 35 11.49 -11.74 1.12
CA LEU A 35 11.79 -10.31 1.16
C LEU A 35 13.29 -10.06 1.36
N GLY A 36 13.92 -10.75 2.29
CA GLY A 36 15.36 -10.65 2.56
C GLY A 36 16.24 -11.02 1.36
N GLN A 37 15.81 -11.95 0.50
CA GLN A 37 16.50 -12.29 -0.74
C GLN A 37 16.41 -11.13 -1.75
N VAL A 38 15.23 -10.55 -1.92
CA VAL A 38 15.04 -9.41 -2.82
C VAL A 38 15.83 -8.20 -2.34
N LEU A 39 15.77 -7.84 -1.07
CA LEU A 39 16.47 -6.70 -0.51
C LEU A 39 18.00 -6.81 -0.66
N ARG A 40 18.56 -8.02 -0.56
CA ARG A 40 20.00 -8.27 -0.78
C ARG A 40 20.48 -7.90 -2.18
N LEU A 41 19.62 -7.98 -3.21
CA LEU A 41 19.98 -7.56 -4.57
C LEU A 41 20.27 -6.06 -4.65
N PHE A 42 19.71 -5.30 -3.72
CA PHE A 42 19.90 -3.85 -3.59
C PHE A 42 20.91 -3.50 -2.49
N GLY A 43 21.64 -4.47 -1.95
CA GLY A 43 22.62 -4.24 -0.88
C GLY A 43 21.99 -4.01 0.51
N ILE A 44 20.67 -4.15 0.64
CA ILE A 44 19.96 -4.00 1.91
C ILE A 44 19.93 -5.32 2.66
N ARG A 45 20.31 -5.30 3.93
CA ARG A 45 20.27 -6.49 4.80
C ARG A 45 19.05 -6.44 5.72
N LEU A 46 18.21 -7.44 5.63
CA LEU A 46 17.21 -7.75 6.66
C LEU A 46 17.82 -8.82 7.57
N ALA A 47 17.82 -8.58 8.88
CA ALA A 47 18.47 -9.49 9.83
C ALA A 47 17.80 -10.88 9.77
N PRO A 48 18.57 -11.96 9.52
CA PRO A 48 18.04 -13.33 9.50
C PRO A 48 17.84 -13.81 10.95
N ARG A 49 16.64 -13.60 11.48
CA ARG A 49 16.26 -14.07 12.83
C ARG A 49 15.18 -15.13 12.73
N GLU A 50 15.13 -16.03 13.69
CA GLU A 50 14.01 -16.98 13.82
C GLU A 50 12.69 -16.26 14.07
N ALA A 51 12.72 -15.18 14.84
CA ALA A 51 11.60 -14.25 15.05
C ALA A 51 12.02 -12.85 14.59
N PRO A 52 11.46 -12.32 13.50
CA PRO A 52 11.75 -10.98 13.05
C PRO A 52 11.20 -9.96 14.05
N GLU A 53 11.96 -8.90 14.30
CA GLU A 53 11.52 -7.80 15.14
C GLU A 53 11.18 -6.56 14.29
N ALA A 54 10.27 -5.72 14.76
CA ALA A 54 9.89 -4.48 14.07
C ALA A 54 11.09 -3.56 13.79
N LYS A 55 12.08 -3.55 14.71
CA LYS A 55 13.31 -2.77 14.54
C LYS A 55 14.17 -3.22 13.36
N ASP A 56 14.11 -4.50 12.97
CA ASP A 56 14.88 -5.01 11.82
C ASP A 56 14.33 -4.43 10.50
N PHE A 57 13.01 -4.32 10.40
CA PHE A 57 12.34 -3.67 9.27
C PHE A 57 12.57 -2.15 9.26
N ALA A 58 12.52 -1.52 10.42
CA ALA A 58 12.82 -0.09 10.55
C ALA A 58 14.25 0.22 10.09
N ALA A 59 15.24 -0.60 10.49
CA ALA A 59 16.63 -0.46 10.06
C ALA A 59 16.78 -0.65 8.54
N ALA A 60 16.07 -1.63 7.95
CA ALA A 60 16.07 -1.85 6.51
C ALA A 60 15.47 -0.64 5.76
N LEU A 61 14.35 -0.07 6.23
CA LEU A 61 13.74 1.13 5.64
C LEU A 61 14.67 2.36 5.73
N VAL A 62 15.39 2.53 6.84
CA VAL A 62 16.39 3.61 6.96
C VAL A 62 17.51 3.39 5.94
N ALA A 63 18.07 2.17 5.86
CA ALA A 63 19.14 1.85 4.91
C ALA A 63 18.70 2.06 3.44
N MET A 64 17.43 1.79 3.11
CA MET A 64 16.89 2.07 1.77
C MET A 64 16.85 3.57 1.44
N ARG A 65 16.60 4.44 2.43
CA ARG A 65 16.57 5.90 2.21
C ARG A 65 17.96 6.50 1.99
N GLU A 66 18.99 5.87 2.55
CA GLU A 66 20.37 6.33 2.48
C GLU A 66 21.11 5.84 1.22
N GLN A 67 20.50 4.93 0.44
CA GLN A 67 21.10 4.34 -0.75
C GLN A 67 20.31 4.71 -2.02
N PRO A 68 20.97 4.72 -3.19
CA PRO A 68 20.33 4.98 -4.48
C PRO A 68 19.55 3.73 -4.96
N VAL A 69 18.50 3.38 -4.24
CA VAL A 69 17.62 2.24 -4.55
C VAL A 69 16.19 2.73 -4.84
N PRO A 70 15.36 1.95 -5.52
CA PRO A 70 13.97 2.30 -5.79
C PRO A 70 13.12 2.20 -4.50
N TYR A 71 13.25 3.20 -3.64
CA TYR A 71 12.69 3.22 -2.29
C TYR A 71 11.20 2.86 -2.24
N ASP A 72 10.36 3.54 -3.05
CA ASP A 72 8.90 3.35 -3.00
C ASP A 72 8.50 1.91 -3.37
N ALA A 73 9.17 1.35 -4.37
CA ALA A 73 8.91 -0.01 -4.80
C ALA A 73 9.36 -1.04 -3.75
N LEU A 74 10.54 -0.86 -3.13
CA LEU A 74 11.02 -1.74 -2.07
C LEU A 74 10.18 -1.59 -0.78
N GLN A 75 9.76 -0.37 -0.44
CA GLN A 75 8.84 -0.13 0.66
C GLN A 75 7.51 -0.86 0.46
N ALA A 76 6.97 -0.86 -0.77
CA ALA A 76 5.76 -1.61 -1.09
C ALA A 76 5.93 -3.12 -0.87
N LEU A 77 7.11 -3.69 -1.17
CA LEU A 77 7.42 -5.09 -0.89
C LEU A 77 7.48 -5.38 0.62
N VAL A 78 8.09 -4.48 1.40
CA VAL A 78 8.09 -4.57 2.87
C VAL A 78 6.66 -4.58 3.40
N LEU A 79 5.80 -3.67 2.92
CA LEU A 79 4.40 -3.61 3.35
C LEU A 79 3.61 -4.86 2.97
N ARG A 80 3.85 -5.44 1.79
CA ARG A 80 3.21 -6.70 1.37
C ARG A 80 3.61 -7.90 2.23
N CYS A 81 4.82 -7.89 2.78
CA CYS A 81 5.28 -8.92 3.70
C CYS A 81 4.54 -8.87 5.05
N MET A 82 4.01 -7.70 5.45
CA MET A 82 3.31 -7.51 6.71
C MET A 82 1.90 -8.12 6.67
N LYS A 83 1.47 -8.67 7.81
CA LYS A 83 0.07 -9.05 8.03
C LYS A 83 -0.80 -7.80 8.17
N GLN A 84 -2.10 -7.94 8.00
CA GLN A 84 -3.04 -6.86 8.31
C GLN A 84 -3.27 -6.76 9.82
N ALA A 85 -3.29 -5.54 10.33
CA ALA A 85 -3.74 -5.27 11.69
C ALA A 85 -5.26 -5.55 11.80
N ARG A 86 -5.69 -6.06 12.96
CA ARG A 86 -7.09 -6.40 13.22
C ARG A 86 -7.50 -6.02 14.64
N TYR A 87 -8.77 -6.00 14.91
CA TYR A 87 -9.27 -5.94 16.28
C TYR A 87 -9.29 -7.34 16.90
N SER A 88 -9.06 -7.41 18.20
CA SER A 88 -9.05 -8.66 18.96
C SER A 88 -9.56 -8.39 20.38
N SER A 89 -10.32 -9.33 20.94
CA SER A 89 -10.68 -9.31 22.36
C SER A 89 -9.52 -9.68 23.26
N ARG A 90 -8.54 -10.41 22.70
CA ARG A 90 -7.33 -10.84 23.39
C ARG A 90 -6.21 -9.86 23.16
N GLN A 91 -5.45 -9.61 24.20
CA GLN A 91 -4.24 -8.82 24.15
C GLN A 91 -3.16 -9.57 23.38
N LEU A 92 -2.70 -8.99 22.29
CA LEU A 92 -1.54 -9.41 21.49
C LEU A 92 -0.76 -8.15 21.10
N PRO A 93 0.55 -8.26 20.84
CA PRO A 93 1.36 -7.11 20.47
C PRO A 93 0.94 -6.53 19.11
N HIS A 94 1.25 -5.25 18.93
CA HIS A 94 1.16 -4.60 17.62
C HIS A 94 2.55 -4.52 16.99
N PHE A 95 2.91 -5.54 16.19
CA PHE A 95 4.24 -5.74 15.63
C PHE A 95 4.77 -4.50 14.89
N ALA A 96 4.02 -3.97 13.92
CA ALA A 96 4.50 -2.87 13.08
C ALA A 96 4.77 -1.56 13.86
N LEU A 97 4.12 -1.37 15.02
CA LEU A 97 4.34 -0.23 15.91
C LEU A 97 5.35 -0.54 17.03
N GLY A 98 5.69 -1.81 17.25
CA GLY A 98 6.57 -2.24 18.32
C GLY A 98 5.97 -2.05 19.72
N PHE A 99 4.64 -2.10 19.86
CA PHE A 99 3.93 -1.95 21.14
C PHE A 99 3.40 -3.28 21.65
N GLU A 100 3.59 -3.55 22.92
CA GLU A 100 3.03 -4.74 23.60
C GLU A 100 1.53 -4.59 23.84
N HIS A 101 1.09 -3.37 24.16
CA HIS A 101 -0.31 -3.03 24.42
C HIS A 101 -0.73 -1.91 23.49
N TYR A 102 -1.74 -2.15 22.68
CA TYR A 102 -2.25 -1.12 21.80
C TYR A 102 -3.75 -1.26 21.55
N THR A 103 -4.44 -0.14 21.59
CA THR A 103 -5.85 -0.06 21.21
C THR A 103 -6.13 1.24 20.46
N HIS A 104 -7.28 1.34 19.85
CA HIS A 104 -7.80 2.58 19.32
C HIS A 104 -8.72 3.24 20.35
N PHE A 105 -8.38 4.45 20.76
CA PHE A 105 -9.09 5.21 21.81
C PHE A 105 -9.46 6.62 21.37
N THR A 106 -8.68 7.24 20.46
CA THR A 106 -8.71 8.69 20.23
C THR A 106 -9.75 9.16 19.22
N SER A 107 -10.55 8.25 18.61
CA SER A 107 -11.51 8.64 17.58
C SER A 107 -12.90 7.95 17.71
N PRO A 108 -13.59 8.06 18.87
CA PRO A 108 -14.85 7.32 19.11
C PRO A 108 -16.04 7.80 18.26
N ILE A 109 -15.94 8.95 17.60
CA ILE A 109 -17.01 9.47 16.71
C ILE A 109 -17.08 8.65 15.42
N ARG A 110 -15.94 8.22 14.88
CA ARG A 110 -15.85 7.53 13.58
C ARG A 110 -15.44 6.06 13.65
N ARG A 111 -14.96 5.59 14.80
CA ARG A 111 -14.57 4.19 15.00
C ARG A 111 -15.30 3.59 16.19
N TYR A 112 -16.12 2.60 15.90
CA TYR A 112 -16.89 1.90 16.93
C TYR A 112 -16.01 1.20 17.98
N PRO A 113 -14.85 0.57 17.66
CA PRO A 113 -13.95 0.02 18.66
C PRO A 113 -13.49 1.04 19.69
N ASP A 114 -13.20 2.28 19.30
CA ASP A 114 -12.85 3.35 20.23
C ASP A 114 -13.99 3.63 21.24
N LEU A 115 -15.23 3.64 20.76
CA LEU A 115 -16.40 3.81 21.64
C LEU A 115 -16.54 2.67 22.64
N VAL A 116 -16.25 1.43 22.21
CA VAL A 116 -16.23 0.25 23.11
C VAL A 116 -15.15 0.43 24.19
N VAL A 117 -13.95 0.84 23.80
CA VAL A 117 -12.85 1.15 24.72
C VAL A 117 -13.26 2.21 25.74
N HIS A 118 -13.89 3.31 25.29
CA HIS A 118 -14.41 4.35 26.21
C HIS A 118 -15.43 3.80 27.22
N ARG A 119 -16.31 2.90 26.81
CA ARG A 119 -17.29 2.27 27.70
C ARG A 119 -16.63 1.37 28.73
N LEU A 120 -15.66 0.55 28.30
CA LEU A 120 -14.89 -0.31 29.19
C LEU A 120 -14.10 0.51 30.22
N LEU A 121 -13.40 1.56 29.79
CA LEU A 121 -12.65 2.45 30.69
C LEU A 121 -13.55 3.16 31.70
N LYS A 122 -14.74 3.63 31.29
CA LYS A 122 -15.71 4.20 32.23
C LYS A 122 -16.16 3.19 33.29
N THR A 123 -16.32 1.93 32.90
CA THR A 123 -16.66 0.85 33.83
C THR A 123 -15.52 0.59 34.81
N ALA A 124 -14.25 0.53 34.33
CA ALA A 124 -13.05 0.37 35.16
C ALA A 124 -12.91 1.49 36.19
N LEU A 125 -13.19 2.74 35.79
CA LEU A 125 -13.10 3.92 36.60
C LEU A 125 -14.33 4.15 37.52
N GLY A 126 -15.36 3.28 37.47
CA GLY A 126 -16.60 3.48 38.19
C GLY A 126 -17.45 4.67 37.73
N ILE A 127 -17.20 5.19 36.54
CA ILE A 127 -17.86 6.36 35.96
C ILE A 127 -19.01 5.90 35.05
N GLY A 128 -20.26 6.07 35.48
CA GLY A 128 -21.44 5.75 34.66
C GLY A 128 -22.06 4.38 34.92
N ALA A 129 -23.21 4.11 34.28
CA ALA A 129 -23.93 2.86 34.43
C ALA A 129 -23.13 1.67 33.87
N LYS A 130 -23.35 0.46 34.41
CA LYS A 130 -22.73 -0.82 34.00
C LYS A 130 -23.12 -1.23 32.56
N THR A 131 -22.84 -0.40 31.57
CA THR A 131 -23.32 -0.56 30.19
C THR A 131 -22.30 -1.12 29.20
N ALA A 132 -21.14 -1.61 29.69
CA ALA A 132 -20.10 -2.13 28.80
C ALA A 132 -20.50 -3.39 28.03
N GLN A 133 -21.53 -4.11 28.49
CA GLN A 133 -21.88 -5.44 27.98
C GLN A 133 -23.03 -5.49 26.97
N ALA A 134 -23.68 -4.37 26.66
CA ALA A 134 -24.99 -4.41 25.97
C ALA A 134 -25.05 -3.69 24.62
N ALA A 135 -23.95 -3.57 23.90
CA ALA A 135 -24.04 -3.13 22.52
C ALA A 135 -24.22 -4.36 21.61
N ALA A 136 -25.47 -4.64 21.24
CA ALA A 136 -25.88 -5.62 20.24
C ALA A 136 -25.90 -7.11 20.63
N GLY A 137 -25.76 -7.50 21.91
CA GLY A 137 -25.82 -8.92 22.30
C GLY A 137 -24.66 -9.79 21.82
N LEU A 138 -23.63 -9.19 21.20
CA LEU A 138 -22.42 -9.88 20.72
C LEU A 138 -21.38 -9.98 21.83
N SER A 139 -20.63 -11.08 21.83
CA SER A 139 -19.37 -11.19 22.61
C SER A 139 -18.30 -10.22 22.08
N LEU A 140 -17.30 -9.89 22.90
CA LEU A 140 -16.19 -9.05 22.44
C LEU A 140 -15.42 -9.67 21.29
N ASP A 141 -15.34 -11.01 21.22
CA ASP A 141 -14.70 -11.74 20.11
C ASP A 141 -15.46 -11.52 18.79
N GLU A 142 -16.78 -11.71 18.81
CA GLU A 142 -17.64 -11.49 17.64
C GLU A 142 -17.60 -10.03 17.20
N LEU A 143 -17.63 -9.10 18.16
CA LEU A 143 -17.56 -7.68 17.88
C LEU A 143 -16.22 -7.27 17.26
N ALA A 144 -15.10 -7.77 17.76
CA ALA A 144 -13.77 -7.53 17.21
C ALA A 144 -13.63 -8.08 15.79
N ALA A 145 -14.15 -9.30 15.55
CA ALA A 145 -14.18 -9.91 14.23
C ALA A 145 -15.03 -9.08 13.25
N HIS A 146 -16.24 -8.68 13.66
CA HIS A 146 -17.13 -7.85 12.86
C HIS A 146 -16.50 -6.48 12.52
N CYS A 147 -15.93 -5.78 13.50
CA CYS A 147 -15.24 -4.50 13.26
C CYS A 147 -14.08 -4.64 12.30
N SER A 148 -13.31 -5.74 12.38
CA SER A 148 -12.20 -6.00 11.45
C SER A 148 -12.70 -6.32 10.04
N GLN A 149 -13.81 -7.00 9.90
CA GLN A 149 -14.41 -7.31 8.61
C GLN A 149 -14.96 -6.06 7.94
N THR A 150 -15.74 -5.25 8.67
CA THR A 150 -16.32 -4.01 8.13
C THR A 150 -15.26 -2.97 7.80
N GLU A 151 -14.16 -2.90 8.56
CA GLU A 151 -13.00 -2.07 8.23
C GLU A 151 -12.41 -2.48 6.88
N ARG A 152 -12.16 -3.78 6.64
CA ARG A 152 -11.66 -4.26 5.35
C ARG A 152 -12.59 -3.99 4.19
N GLN A 153 -13.91 -4.16 4.37
CA GLN A 153 -14.91 -3.84 3.36
C GLN A 153 -14.89 -2.35 2.99
N ALA A 154 -14.76 -1.48 4.00
CA ALA A 154 -14.67 -0.04 3.77
C ALA A 154 -13.38 0.35 3.03
N GLU A 155 -12.24 -0.23 3.40
CA GLU A 155 -10.95 -0.02 2.72
C GLU A 155 -10.97 -0.52 1.26
N GLU A 156 -11.63 -1.65 1.01
CA GLU A 156 -11.79 -2.21 -0.34
C GLU A 156 -12.67 -1.32 -1.21
N ALA A 157 -13.80 -0.85 -0.68
CA ALA A 157 -14.68 0.07 -1.38
C ALA A 157 -13.98 1.41 -1.69
N GLU A 158 -13.23 1.97 -0.74
CA GLU A 158 -12.45 3.20 -0.94
C GLU A 158 -11.40 3.00 -2.04
N ARG A 159 -10.68 1.87 -2.03
CA ARG A 159 -9.66 1.53 -3.03
C ARG A 159 -10.27 1.35 -4.43
N GLU A 160 -11.42 0.69 -4.51
CA GLU A 160 -12.14 0.51 -5.78
C GLU A 160 -12.58 1.85 -6.38
N ILE A 161 -13.19 2.73 -5.56
CA ILE A 161 -13.60 4.06 -6.01
C ILE A 161 -12.38 4.89 -6.43
N ALA A 162 -11.29 4.86 -5.66
CA ALA A 162 -10.06 5.55 -6.02
C ALA A 162 -9.47 5.04 -7.33
N ALA A 163 -9.50 3.72 -7.59
CA ALA A 163 -9.05 3.14 -8.85
C ALA A 163 -9.92 3.60 -10.02
N LYS A 164 -11.25 3.62 -9.88
CA LYS A 164 -12.18 4.12 -10.90
C LYS A 164 -11.96 5.60 -11.22
N LEU A 165 -11.77 6.44 -10.20
CA LEU A 165 -11.49 7.87 -10.38
C LEU A 165 -10.14 8.10 -11.09
N LYS A 166 -9.09 7.34 -10.73
CA LYS A 166 -7.80 7.37 -11.41
C LYS A 166 -7.93 6.95 -12.88
N ALA A 167 -8.68 5.90 -13.16
CA ALA A 167 -8.95 5.42 -14.49
C ALA A 167 -9.73 6.47 -15.33
N GLU A 168 -10.78 7.08 -14.76
CA GLU A 168 -11.52 8.15 -15.42
C GLU A 168 -10.63 9.35 -15.75
N PHE A 169 -9.78 9.76 -14.81
CA PHE A 169 -8.81 10.83 -15.04
C PHE A 169 -7.86 10.49 -16.20
N MET A 170 -7.29 9.27 -16.19
CA MET A 170 -6.36 8.81 -17.22
C MET A 170 -7.03 8.58 -18.58
N GLY A 171 -8.33 8.43 -18.63
CA GLY A 171 -9.11 8.38 -19.89
C GLY A 171 -8.94 9.61 -20.78
N ARG A 172 -8.59 10.77 -20.20
CA ARG A 172 -8.31 12.02 -20.91
C ARG A 172 -6.90 12.05 -21.53
N HIS A 173 -6.04 11.15 -21.11
CA HIS A 173 -4.63 11.08 -21.47
C HIS A 173 -4.30 9.86 -22.37
N ILE A 174 -5.33 9.22 -22.96
CA ILE A 174 -5.11 8.12 -23.91
C ILE A 174 -4.28 8.60 -25.10
N GLY A 175 -3.22 7.87 -25.42
CA GLY A 175 -2.25 8.21 -26.47
C GLY A 175 -1.10 9.09 -26.00
N GLU A 176 -1.13 9.65 -24.80
CA GLU A 176 -0.04 10.45 -24.25
C GLU A 176 1.06 9.57 -23.67
N ARG A 177 2.30 10.12 -23.66
CA ARG A 177 3.50 9.43 -23.18
C ARG A 177 3.89 9.95 -21.79
N PHE A 178 4.25 9.02 -20.91
CA PHE A 178 4.69 9.31 -19.55
C PHE A 178 5.96 8.54 -19.20
N ALA A 179 6.80 9.16 -18.39
CA ALA A 179 7.85 8.46 -17.68
C ALA A 179 7.24 7.74 -16.46
N GLY A 180 7.74 6.55 -16.17
CA GLY A 180 7.32 5.80 -14.99
C GLY A 180 8.42 4.91 -14.48
N THR A 181 8.13 4.29 -13.33
CA THR A 181 9.02 3.32 -12.68
C THR A 181 8.27 2.02 -12.48
N VAL A 182 8.90 0.90 -12.76
CA VAL A 182 8.33 -0.42 -12.51
C VAL A 182 8.10 -0.60 -11.02
N SER A 183 6.84 -0.62 -10.61
CA SER A 183 6.39 -0.78 -9.21
C SER A 183 6.12 -2.23 -8.84
N GLY A 184 5.89 -3.09 -9.83
CA GLY A 184 5.64 -4.52 -9.61
C GLY A 184 5.87 -5.34 -10.88
N VAL A 185 6.29 -6.59 -10.68
CA VAL A 185 6.53 -7.54 -11.76
C VAL A 185 5.72 -8.81 -11.51
N THR A 186 5.03 -9.28 -12.53
CA THR A 186 4.18 -10.48 -12.49
C THR A 186 4.45 -11.35 -13.72
N ALA A 187 3.91 -12.56 -13.73
CA ALA A 187 4.04 -13.47 -14.88
C ALA A 187 3.32 -12.95 -16.14
N PHE A 188 2.32 -12.08 -15.99
CA PHE A 188 1.53 -11.55 -17.12
C PHE A 188 1.93 -10.13 -17.55
N GLY A 189 2.88 -9.49 -16.85
CA GLY A 189 3.37 -8.16 -17.20
C GLY A 189 3.94 -7.40 -16.02
N VAL A 190 4.15 -6.11 -16.22
CA VAL A 190 4.71 -5.21 -15.21
C VAL A 190 3.75 -4.06 -14.89
N PHE A 191 3.67 -3.71 -13.63
CA PHE A 191 3.00 -2.49 -13.19
C PHE A 191 4.00 -1.34 -13.22
N VAL A 192 3.57 -0.21 -13.79
CA VAL A 192 4.40 0.99 -13.91
C VAL A 192 3.69 2.14 -13.20
N ALA A 193 4.33 2.66 -12.17
CA ALA A 193 3.90 3.88 -11.49
C ALA A 193 4.35 5.10 -12.31
N LEU A 194 3.41 5.95 -12.71
CA LEU A 194 3.71 7.16 -13.48
C LEU A 194 4.39 8.19 -12.58
N THR A 195 5.39 8.90 -13.12
CA THR A 195 6.14 9.91 -12.36
C THR A 195 5.33 11.18 -12.14
N GLU A 196 4.51 11.55 -13.10
CA GLU A 196 3.76 12.81 -13.11
C GLU A 196 2.46 12.73 -12.29
N PHE A 197 1.85 11.56 -12.25
CA PHE A 197 0.58 11.32 -11.55
C PHE A 197 0.70 10.14 -10.59
N PRO A 198 0.01 10.13 -9.43
CA PRO A 198 -0.01 9.01 -8.49
C PRO A 198 -0.91 7.87 -9.01
N VAL A 199 -0.58 7.36 -10.18
CA VAL A 199 -1.33 6.34 -10.92
C VAL A 199 -0.40 5.23 -11.36
N ASP A 200 -0.86 3.99 -11.20
CA ASP A 200 -0.20 2.79 -11.72
C ASP A 200 -0.99 2.23 -12.89
N GLY A 201 -0.30 1.74 -13.91
CA GLY A 201 -0.90 1.03 -15.02
C GLY A 201 -0.17 -0.28 -15.33
N LEU A 202 -0.83 -1.18 -16.04
CA LEU A 202 -0.28 -2.46 -16.46
C LEU A 202 0.30 -2.37 -17.86
N VAL A 203 1.56 -2.74 -18.03
CA VAL A 203 2.14 -3.10 -19.34
C VAL A 203 2.09 -4.62 -19.44
N HIS A 204 1.21 -5.13 -20.31
CA HIS A 204 1.09 -6.58 -20.53
C HIS A 204 2.39 -7.14 -21.10
N ILE A 205 2.68 -8.40 -20.82
CA ILE A 205 3.93 -9.05 -21.24
C ILE A 205 4.14 -9.03 -22.76
N SER A 206 3.08 -9.07 -23.57
CA SER A 206 3.12 -8.95 -25.03
C SER A 206 3.56 -7.58 -25.52
N GLU A 207 3.39 -6.54 -24.69
CA GLU A 207 3.69 -5.15 -25.03
C GLU A 207 5.09 -4.72 -24.56
N LEU A 208 5.83 -5.60 -23.87
CA LEU A 208 7.16 -5.29 -23.40
C LEU A 208 8.21 -5.32 -24.50
N ALA A 209 8.26 -6.40 -25.30
CA ALA A 209 9.12 -6.56 -26.47
C ALA A 209 8.66 -7.74 -27.33
N ASP A 210 9.23 -7.87 -28.56
CA ASP A 210 9.06 -9.05 -29.41
C ASP A 210 9.92 -10.22 -28.89
N ASP A 211 9.66 -10.64 -27.66
CA ASP A 211 10.38 -11.71 -26.98
C ASP A 211 9.45 -12.48 -26.04
N TYR A 212 9.85 -13.67 -25.68
CA TYR A 212 9.21 -14.45 -24.61
C TYR A 212 9.96 -14.17 -23.31
N PHE A 213 9.21 -13.86 -22.25
CA PHE A 213 9.79 -13.55 -20.94
C PHE A 213 9.55 -14.68 -19.96
N ASP A 214 10.61 -15.09 -19.26
CA ASP A 214 10.54 -15.96 -18.10
C ASP A 214 10.41 -15.11 -16.82
N PHE A 215 9.40 -15.43 -16.02
CA PHE A 215 9.16 -14.75 -14.75
C PHE A 215 9.88 -15.44 -13.61
N ASP A 216 10.73 -14.72 -12.91
CA ASP A 216 11.37 -15.14 -11.67
C ASP A 216 10.65 -14.46 -10.49
N ALA A 217 9.78 -15.22 -9.82
CA ALA A 217 9.02 -14.72 -8.69
C ALA A 217 9.91 -14.35 -7.49
N ARG A 218 11.05 -15.02 -7.30
CA ARG A 218 11.97 -14.75 -6.19
C ARG A 218 12.72 -13.44 -6.37
N LEU A 219 13.08 -13.11 -7.61
CA LEU A 219 13.83 -11.92 -7.94
C LEU A 219 12.92 -10.78 -8.41
N MET A 220 11.61 -11.01 -8.49
CA MET A 220 10.61 -10.04 -8.98
C MET A 220 11.04 -9.43 -10.31
N ARG A 221 11.41 -10.29 -11.28
CA ARG A 221 11.90 -9.85 -12.60
C ARG A 221 11.38 -10.71 -13.74
N LEU A 222 11.32 -10.09 -14.91
CA LEU A 222 11.14 -10.75 -16.18
C LEU A 222 12.48 -10.80 -16.93
N THR A 223 12.81 -11.92 -17.56
CA THR A 223 14.02 -12.08 -18.37
C THR A 223 13.62 -12.56 -19.75
N GLY A 224 13.95 -11.79 -20.79
CA GLY A 224 13.72 -12.15 -22.19
C GLY A 224 14.58 -13.35 -22.61
N ARG A 225 13.95 -14.35 -23.26
CA ARG A 225 14.66 -15.57 -23.69
C ARG A 225 15.65 -15.33 -24.81
N ARG A 226 15.31 -14.45 -25.74
CA ARG A 226 16.12 -14.14 -26.92
C ARG A 226 17.05 -12.98 -26.70
N THR A 227 16.55 -11.92 -26.05
CA THR A 227 17.27 -10.67 -25.86
C THR A 227 18.09 -10.64 -24.58
N ALA A 228 17.84 -11.56 -23.63
CA ALA A 228 18.37 -11.53 -22.27
C ALA A 228 18.08 -10.20 -21.53
N GLU A 229 17.13 -9.39 -22.05
CA GLU A 229 16.70 -8.15 -21.39
C GLU A 229 16.06 -8.50 -20.04
N GLN A 230 16.46 -7.79 -19.02
CA GLN A 230 15.89 -7.96 -17.67
C GLN A 230 15.07 -6.73 -17.32
N ILE A 231 13.83 -6.96 -16.86
CA ILE A 231 12.94 -5.94 -16.34
C ILE A 231 12.63 -6.29 -14.89
N LYS A 232 12.97 -5.40 -13.98
CA LYS A 232 12.84 -5.58 -12.54
C LYS A 232 12.19 -4.40 -11.88
N VAL A 233 11.74 -4.60 -10.66
CA VAL A 233 11.21 -3.52 -9.80
C VAL A 233 12.25 -2.39 -9.68
N GLY A 234 11.82 -1.16 -9.89
CA GLY A 234 12.64 0.04 -9.85
C GLY A 234 13.23 0.48 -11.19
N ASP A 235 13.08 -0.30 -12.25
CA ASP A 235 13.56 0.13 -13.57
C ASP A 235 12.69 1.27 -14.11
N GLY A 236 13.34 2.27 -14.72
CA GLY A 236 12.64 3.35 -15.43
C GLY A 236 12.05 2.85 -16.75
N MET A 237 10.85 3.26 -17.08
CA MET A 237 10.17 2.88 -18.31
C MET A 237 9.38 4.06 -18.89
N GLN A 238 9.51 4.27 -20.21
CA GLN A 238 8.63 5.17 -20.95
C GLN A 238 7.42 4.38 -21.43
N VAL A 239 6.23 4.91 -21.16
CA VAL A 239 4.96 4.24 -21.49
C VAL A 239 3.98 5.20 -22.15
N THR A 240 3.07 4.64 -22.94
CA THR A 240 1.92 5.36 -23.51
C THR A 240 0.66 4.77 -22.90
N VAL A 241 -0.31 5.61 -22.56
CA VAL A 241 -1.64 5.15 -22.13
C VAL A 241 -2.38 4.59 -23.35
N ALA A 242 -2.60 3.28 -23.38
CA ALA A 242 -3.21 2.59 -24.50
C ALA A 242 -4.73 2.54 -24.38
N ALA A 243 -5.22 2.11 -23.23
CA ALA A 243 -6.65 1.98 -22.94
C ALA A 243 -6.94 2.17 -21.46
N VAL A 244 -8.19 2.48 -21.16
CA VAL A 244 -8.67 2.64 -19.80
C VAL A 244 -10.02 1.96 -19.65
N ASN A 245 -10.17 1.13 -18.64
CA ASN A 245 -11.44 0.56 -18.23
C ASN A 245 -11.86 1.16 -16.89
N VAL A 246 -12.76 2.15 -16.93
CA VAL A 246 -13.22 2.87 -15.74
C VAL A 246 -14.03 1.98 -14.81
N GLU A 247 -14.82 1.04 -15.34
CA GLU A 247 -15.67 0.14 -14.52
C GLU A 247 -14.81 -0.76 -13.63
N GLU A 248 -13.70 -1.27 -14.19
CA GLU A 248 -12.77 -2.14 -13.49
C GLU A 248 -11.63 -1.35 -12.80
N GLY A 249 -11.53 -0.04 -13.01
CA GLY A 249 -10.44 0.79 -12.48
C GLY A 249 -9.07 0.42 -13.05
N LYS A 250 -9.02 -0.10 -14.28
CA LYS A 250 -7.79 -0.57 -14.94
C LYS A 250 -7.27 0.42 -15.97
N ILE A 251 -5.95 0.52 -16.04
CA ILE A 251 -5.23 1.37 -17.00
C ILE A 251 -4.20 0.50 -17.69
N ASP A 252 -4.35 0.36 -19.00
CA ASP A 252 -3.44 -0.40 -19.85
C ASP A 252 -2.43 0.55 -20.47
N LEU A 253 -1.18 0.19 -20.29
CA LEU A 253 -0.03 0.93 -20.79
C LEU A 253 0.72 0.10 -21.84
N VAL A 254 1.33 0.77 -22.81
CA VAL A 254 2.23 0.16 -23.78
C VAL A 254 3.61 0.77 -23.61
N ARG A 255 4.63 -0.08 -23.59
CA ARG A 255 6.03 0.37 -23.51
C ARG A 255 6.44 1.11 -24.77
N VAL A 256 6.99 2.31 -24.65
CA VAL A 256 7.61 3.04 -25.76
C VAL A 256 8.98 2.45 -26.03
N ARG A 257 9.18 1.93 -27.25
CA ARG A 257 10.46 1.36 -27.67
C ARG A 257 11.39 2.46 -28.21
N PRO A 258 12.71 2.34 -28.06
CA PRO A 258 13.65 3.34 -28.60
C PRO A 258 13.52 3.60 -30.10
N LYS A 259 12.95 2.66 -30.87
CA LYS A 259 12.67 2.84 -32.30
C LYS A 259 11.47 3.75 -32.59
N ASP A 260 10.57 3.91 -31.64
CA ASP A 260 9.35 4.71 -31.78
C ASP A 260 9.59 6.19 -31.47
N ASP A 261 10.77 6.53 -30.93
CA ASP A 261 11.14 7.89 -30.54
C ASP A 261 11.54 8.78 -31.72
N GLN A 262 11.76 8.21 -32.90
CA GLN A 262 12.17 8.97 -34.11
C GLN A 262 10.98 9.54 -34.91
N SER A 263 9.72 9.31 -34.53
CA SER A 263 8.55 9.67 -35.35
C SER A 263 7.66 10.79 -34.75
N VAL A 264 8.01 11.41 -33.64
CA VAL A 264 7.19 12.51 -33.08
C VAL A 264 7.99 13.80 -32.96
N SER A 265 7.81 14.68 -33.95
CA SER A 265 8.20 16.09 -33.84
C SER A 265 7.44 16.74 -32.66
N PRO A 266 8.08 17.64 -31.90
CA PRO A 266 7.42 18.26 -30.75
C PRO A 266 6.19 19.06 -31.22
N VAL A 267 5.02 18.69 -30.75
CA VAL A 267 3.81 19.50 -30.88
C VAL A 267 4.08 20.82 -30.15
N GLN A 268 4.35 21.86 -30.95
CA GLN A 268 4.47 23.22 -30.43
C GLN A 268 3.18 23.59 -29.71
N SER A 269 3.27 23.79 -28.43
CA SER A 269 2.21 24.36 -27.61
C SER A 269 1.96 25.80 -28.10
N SER A 270 1.04 25.98 -29.04
CA SER A 270 0.54 27.30 -29.43
C SER A 270 -0.33 27.86 -28.28
N ARG A 271 0.33 28.38 -27.25
CA ARG A 271 -0.32 29.37 -26.37
C ARG A 271 -0.61 30.62 -27.21
N ARG A 272 -1.75 30.62 -27.90
CA ARG A 272 -2.33 31.85 -28.43
C ARG A 272 -2.76 32.72 -27.25
N SER A 273 -1.97 33.77 -27.03
CA SER A 273 -2.29 34.94 -26.22
C SER A 273 -3.64 35.53 -26.65
N ARG A 274 -4.70 35.26 -25.91
CA ARG A 274 -5.96 36.01 -25.93
C ARG A 274 -5.97 37.02 -24.79
N ASP A 275 -5.08 37.99 -24.85
CA ASP A 275 -5.17 39.18 -24.00
C ASP A 275 -4.61 40.38 -24.74
N LYS A 276 -5.43 40.96 -25.62
CA LYS A 276 -5.30 42.38 -26.06
C LYS A 276 -6.53 42.78 -26.85
N LYS A 277 -7.63 43.06 -26.18
CA LYS A 277 -8.69 43.99 -26.67
C LYS A 277 -9.75 44.25 -25.57
N LEU A 278 -9.38 44.96 -24.57
CA LEU A 278 -10.34 45.69 -23.68
C LEU A 278 -9.62 46.83 -22.95
N ARG A 279 -9.08 47.75 -23.77
CA ARG A 279 -8.80 49.13 -23.31
C ARG A 279 -8.84 50.00 -24.55
N LYS A 280 -10.04 50.49 -24.89
CA LYS A 280 -10.34 51.78 -25.55
C LYS A 280 -11.83 51.77 -25.91
N LYS A 281 -12.66 52.19 -24.99
CA LYS A 281 -13.69 53.20 -25.13
C LYS A 281 -14.19 53.57 -23.76
#